data_1558ed29d320495f6c3d568aef5911da
#
_entry.id   1558ed29d320495f6c3d568aef5911da
#
_cell.length_a   1.000
_cell.length_b   1.000
_cell.length_c   1.000
_cell.angle_alpha   90.00
_cell.angle_beta   90.00
_cell.angle_gamma   90.00
#
_symmetry.space_group_name_H-M   'P 1'
#
loop_
_entity.id
_entity.type
_entity.pdbx_description
1 polymer ?
#
loop_
_entity_poly.entity_id
_entity_poly.type
_entity_poly.pdbx_seq_one_letter_code
_entity_poly.pdbx_strand_id
1 'polypeptide(L)'
;MSPISMFSHAARLAAQCTLLVLFVLFWVGAGLPQTPSATPVAPATPTTPAAIVPKLTREVDIPATQVWTDTTVDLAVGERIVVESSGQVKYQTQLAGPQGVERTWTDLTRSLPVNGARAGSLVGRIGDGDSTIPFAIGGHKEVVARRAGRLFLGINEPATEFGEGNFHAKVQVFDASPAAAVSAIKITQEFLQQIPRRIGDEKGDPGDMVNFMIIGPQEALKKTYEDGGWMLADKNKKQAIFHALTATLDKDAYLAMPMSQLYLFGRVQDFGYEHAEPVQMVQQRHHLRIWRAPVDFEGHPVWVGAATHDIGFEKDQRNNGLTHKIDPDIDKEREYLGETLDATGEVAVLSHVTPPDPLKEAHTATGGSFHSDGQILVIQLK
;
A
#
# COMPACT_ATOMS: atom_id res chain seq x y z
N MET A 1 1.73 32.11 53.96
CA MET A 1 1.58 31.12 55.03
C MET A 1 1.82 29.75 54.38
N SER A 2 3.03 29.24 54.55
CA SER A 2 3.45 27.83 54.45
C SER A 2 2.94 27.03 55.65
N PRO A 3 3.07 25.72 55.81
CA PRO A 3 4.10 24.81 55.22
C PRO A 3 3.64 23.34 54.96
N ILE A 4 4.39 22.54 54.14
CA ILE A 4 5.33 21.46 54.47
C ILE A 4 4.76 20.10 54.89
N SER A 5 5.09 19.02 54.21
CA SER A 5 5.84 17.82 54.61
C SER A 5 5.68 16.70 53.58
N MET A 6 6.68 16.23 52.82
CA MET A 6 7.91 15.49 53.13
C MET A 6 7.70 14.21 53.96
N PHE A 7 8.04 13.08 53.36
CA PHE A 7 8.80 11.87 53.82
C PHE A 7 8.45 10.71 52.90
N SER A 8 9.31 10.15 52.01
CA SER A 8 10.63 9.51 52.18
C SER A 8 10.59 8.16 52.90
N HIS A 9 11.25 7.22 52.29
CA HIS A 9 11.98 6.01 52.69
C HIS A 9 11.47 4.75 52.02
N ALA A 10 12.19 4.13 51.15
CA ALA A 10 13.49 3.43 51.18
C ALA A 10 13.37 1.93 51.49
N ALA A 11 13.80 1.18 50.51
CA ALA A 11 14.58 -0.06 50.49
C ALA A 11 14.54 -1.06 51.68
N ARG A 12 14.45 -2.34 51.33
CA ARG A 12 15.17 -3.53 51.88
C ARG A 12 14.95 -4.70 50.96
N LEU A 13 15.88 -5.21 50.27
CA LEU A 13 16.98 -6.18 50.39
C LEU A 13 16.66 -7.45 51.19
N ALA A 14 16.85 -8.58 50.50
CA ALA A 14 17.44 -9.85 50.83
C ALA A 14 16.76 -10.85 51.77
N ALA A 15 16.63 -12.07 51.34
CA ALA A 15 17.48 -13.16 51.83
C ALA A 15 17.06 -14.52 51.24
N GLN A 16 18.06 -15.24 50.85
CA GLN A 16 18.11 -16.65 50.46
C GLN A 16 17.59 -17.57 51.55
N CYS A 17 16.96 -18.70 51.19
CA CYS A 17 17.00 -19.93 51.97
C CYS A 17 17.04 -21.14 51.07
N THR A 18 18.20 -21.74 51.00
CA THR A 18 18.54 -23.05 50.47
C THR A 18 17.99 -24.09 51.44
N LEU A 19 17.20 -25.05 50.99
CA LEU A 19 16.88 -26.25 51.77
C LEU A 19 17.29 -27.48 50.96
N LEU A 20 18.38 -28.10 51.41
CA LEU A 20 18.91 -29.40 51.00
C LEU A 20 18.11 -30.48 51.78
N VAL A 21 17.44 -31.37 51.08
CA VAL A 21 16.90 -32.59 51.68
C VAL A 21 17.53 -33.79 50.99
N LEU A 22 18.42 -34.43 51.74
CA LEU A 22 18.97 -35.77 51.44
C LEU A 22 17.89 -36.81 51.68
N PHE A 23 17.54 -37.64 50.65
CA PHE A 23 16.87 -38.91 50.86
C PHE A 23 17.79 -40.06 50.48
N VAL A 24 18.07 -40.89 51.46
CA VAL A 24 18.83 -42.12 51.36
C VAL A 24 18.00 -43.23 50.73
N LEU A 25 18.57 -43.87 49.76
CA LEU A 25 18.06 -45.00 49.00
C LEU A 25 17.98 -46.28 49.82
N PHE A 26 16.81 -46.93 49.70
CA PHE A 26 16.74 -48.37 49.90
C PHE A 26 16.46 -49.07 48.56
N TRP A 27 17.39 -49.93 48.19
CA TRP A 27 17.36 -50.76 46.99
C TRP A 27 16.58 -52.03 47.23
N VAL A 28 15.50 -52.27 46.45
CA VAL A 28 14.90 -53.59 46.32
C VAL A 28 14.82 -53.90 44.82
N GLY A 29 15.58 -54.91 44.44
CA GLY A 29 15.65 -55.33 43.05
C GLY A 29 14.37 -56.07 42.61
N ALA A 30 13.79 -55.63 41.54
CA ALA A 30 12.86 -56.40 40.74
C ALA A 30 13.29 -56.28 39.29
N GLY A 31 13.60 -57.39 38.66
CA GLY A 31 14.05 -57.47 37.28
C GLY A 31 12.94 -56.98 36.30
N LEU A 32 13.31 -56.01 35.50
CA LEU A 32 12.53 -55.54 34.37
C LEU A 32 12.96 -56.28 33.10
N PRO A 33 12.01 -56.61 32.21
CA PRO A 33 12.31 -57.25 30.90
C PRO A 33 13.07 -56.23 30.01
N GLN A 34 14.12 -56.72 29.39
CA GLN A 34 14.91 -55.96 28.40
C GLN A 34 14.06 -55.68 27.18
N THR A 35 13.78 -54.41 26.90
CA THR A 35 13.28 -53.95 25.61
C THR A 35 14.42 -54.02 24.57
N PRO A 36 14.15 -54.43 23.31
CA PRO A 36 15.18 -54.48 22.28
C PRO A 36 15.73 -53.08 22.01
N SER A 37 17.06 -53.00 21.98
CA SER A 37 17.81 -51.80 21.68
C SER A 37 17.40 -51.23 20.30
N ALA A 38 16.80 -50.04 20.30
CA ALA A 38 16.54 -49.32 19.06
C ALA A 38 17.90 -48.86 18.46
N THR A 39 18.17 -49.26 17.25
CA THR A 39 19.32 -48.79 16.47
C THR A 39 19.25 -47.25 16.38
N PRO A 40 20.34 -46.52 16.67
CA PRO A 40 20.32 -45.08 16.55
C PRO A 40 20.11 -44.70 15.08
N VAL A 41 18.98 -44.03 14.77
CA VAL A 41 18.74 -43.38 13.49
C VAL A 41 19.74 -42.24 13.40
N ALA A 42 20.62 -42.29 12.40
CA ALA A 42 21.55 -41.20 12.11
C ALA A 42 20.77 -39.88 11.92
N PRO A 43 21.23 -38.77 12.46
CA PRO A 43 20.58 -37.47 12.26
C PRO A 43 20.54 -37.18 10.75
N ALA A 44 19.34 -36.88 10.24
CA ALA A 44 19.17 -36.44 8.86
C ALA A 44 20.03 -35.19 8.64
N THR A 45 20.92 -35.26 7.68
CA THR A 45 21.74 -34.11 7.26
C THR A 45 20.77 -32.99 6.86
N PRO A 46 20.90 -31.76 7.37
CA PRO A 46 20.06 -30.67 6.93
C PRO A 46 20.30 -30.45 5.44
N THR A 47 19.27 -30.68 4.65
CA THR A 47 19.27 -30.39 3.23
C THR A 47 19.29 -28.87 3.11
N THR A 48 20.41 -28.31 2.73
CA THR A 48 20.52 -26.88 2.38
C THR A 48 19.50 -26.62 1.28
N PRO A 49 18.60 -25.62 1.44
CA PRO A 49 17.67 -25.27 0.38
C PRO A 49 18.46 -24.99 -0.91
N ALA A 50 18.06 -25.58 -2.02
CA ALA A 50 18.67 -25.29 -3.31
C ALA A 50 18.63 -23.78 -3.54
N ALA A 51 19.77 -23.16 -3.85
CA ALA A 51 19.83 -21.74 -4.16
C ALA A 51 18.90 -21.48 -5.35
N ILE A 52 17.95 -20.58 -5.16
CA ILE A 52 17.03 -20.16 -6.23
C ILE A 52 17.85 -19.37 -7.24
N VAL A 53 18.05 -19.93 -8.44
CA VAL A 53 18.85 -19.32 -9.50
C VAL A 53 17.93 -18.37 -10.30
N PRO A 54 18.35 -17.12 -10.58
CA PRO A 54 17.57 -16.23 -11.43
C PRO A 54 17.49 -16.78 -12.87
N LYS A 55 16.32 -16.70 -13.47
CA LYS A 55 16.04 -16.99 -14.89
C LYS A 55 16.80 -16.04 -15.82
N LEU A 56 16.94 -14.78 -15.39
CA LEU A 56 17.62 -13.71 -16.11
C LEU A 56 18.34 -12.81 -15.11
N THR A 57 19.55 -12.38 -15.48
CA THR A 57 20.26 -11.29 -14.80
C THR A 57 20.65 -10.24 -15.84
N ARG A 58 20.36 -8.97 -15.54
CA ARG A 58 20.69 -7.84 -16.40
C ARG A 58 21.32 -6.72 -15.58
N GLU A 59 22.43 -6.19 -16.05
CA GLU A 59 23.04 -4.97 -15.54
C GLU A 59 22.59 -3.80 -16.42
N VAL A 60 22.19 -2.69 -15.81
CA VAL A 60 21.62 -1.52 -16.50
C VAL A 60 22.17 -0.24 -15.89
N ASP A 61 22.65 0.66 -16.73
CA ASP A 61 22.98 2.03 -16.34
C ASP A 61 21.77 2.96 -16.54
N ILE A 62 21.45 3.71 -15.52
CA ILE A 62 20.29 4.63 -15.48
C ILE A 62 20.83 6.06 -15.38
N PRO A 63 21.08 6.74 -16.52
CA PRO A 63 21.61 8.10 -16.53
C PRO A 63 20.55 9.10 -16.11
N ALA A 64 20.95 10.12 -15.36
CA ALA A 64 20.08 11.23 -14.95
C ALA A 64 19.72 12.20 -16.12
N THR A 65 20.05 11.82 -17.34
CA THR A 65 19.77 12.60 -18.56
C THR A 65 18.49 12.18 -19.28
N GLN A 66 17.75 11.23 -18.72
CA GLN A 66 16.48 10.74 -19.29
C GLN A 66 15.52 10.29 -18.19
N VAL A 67 14.23 10.42 -18.46
CA VAL A 67 13.17 10.13 -17.49
C VAL A 67 13.11 8.63 -17.20
N TRP A 68 13.15 7.79 -18.25
CA TRP A 68 13.05 6.33 -18.15
C TRP A 68 14.08 5.65 -19.02
N THR A 69 14.74 4.65 -18.47
CA THR A 69 15.68 3.77 -19.14
C THR A 69 15.00 2.42 -19.40
N ASP A 70 14.98 1.98 -20.67
CA ASP A 70 14.53 0.63 -21.04
C ASP A 70 15.56 -0.41 -20.57
N THR A 71 15.17 -1.28 -19.66
CA THR A 71 16.05 -2.34 -19.16
C THR A 71 16.20 -3.51 -20.12
N THR A 72 15.40 -3.57 -21.18
CA THR A 72 15.26 -4.72 -22.08
C THR A 72 14.78 -6.02 -21.41
N VAL A 73 14.21 -5.91 -20.20
CA VAL A 73 13.66 -7.03 -19.43
C VAL A 73 12.15 -7.04 -19.61
N ASP A 74 11.65 -8.09 -20.26
CA ASP A 74 10.22 -8.35 -20.37
C ASP A 74 9.79 -9.29 -19.24
N LEU A 75 8.69 -8.95 -18.60
CA LEU A 75 8.16 -9.64 -17.44
C LEU A 75 6.82 -10.29 -17.75
N ALA A 76 6.65 -11.51 -17.27
CA ALA A 76 5.35 -12.17 -17.22
C ALA A 76 4.70 -11.98 -15.84
N VAL A 77 3.37 -12.11 -15.80
CA VAL A 77 2.62 -12.06 -14.54
C VAL A 77 3.10 -13.13 -13.58
N GLY A 78 3.34 -12.77 -12.33
CA GLY A 78 3.79 -13.65 -11.25
C GLY A 78 5.30 -13.81 -11.16
N GLU A 79 6.08 -13.32 -12.13
CA GLU A 79 7.53 -13.33 -12.02
C GLU A 79 8.02 -12.41 -10.91
N ARG A 80 9.03 -12.87 -10.17
CA ARG A 80 9.64 -12.12 -9.09
C ARG A 80 10.89 -11.42 -9.60
N ILE A 81 10.98 -10.13 -9.31
CA ILE A 81 12.11 -9.28 -9.70
C ILE A 81 12.84 -8.86 -8.43
N VAL A 82 14.16 -8.96 -8.45
CA VAL A 82 15.03 -8.36 -7.44
C VAL A 82 15.90 -7.32 -8.13
N VAL A 83 15.85 -6.10 -7.65
CA VAL A 83 16.68 -4.99 -8.12
C VAL A 83 17.61 -4.56 -7.01
N GLU A 84 18.90 -4.60 -7.28
CA GLU A 84 19.97 -4.04 -6.46
C GLU A 84 20.59 -2.87 -7.21
N SER A 85 20.83 -1.75 -6.53
CA SER A 85 21.34 -0.57 -7.20
C SER A 85 22.38 0.20 -6.39
N SER A 86 23.25 0.88 -7.10
CA SER A 86 24.34 1.70 -6.59
C SER A 86 24.55 2.94 -7.46
N GLY A 87 25.54 3.77 -7.13
CA GLY A 87 25.83 4.98 -7.87
C GLY A 87 25.27 6.24 -7.22
N GLN A 88 25.39 7.37 -7.91
CA GLN A 88 24.94 8.66 -7.43
C GLN A 88 24.47 9.53 -8.59
N VAL A 89 23.42 10.29 -8.33
CA VAL A 89 22.90 11.33 -9.23
C VAL A 89 22.85 12.65 -8.50
N LYS A 90 22.90 13.74 -9.24
CA LYS A 90 22.74 15.09 -8.69
C LYS A 90 21.27 15.49 -8.83
N TYR A 91 20.59 15.55 -7.71
CA TYR A 91 19.23 16.09 -7.62
C TYR A 91 19.31 17.53 -7.13
N GLN A 92 18.96 18.50 -7.99
CA GLN A 92 19.17 19.94 -7.71
C GLN A 92 20.63 20.23 -7.33
N THR A 93 20.89 20.54 -6.04
CA THR A 93 22.23 20.85 -5.51
C THR A 93 22.82 19.73 -4.66
N GLN A 94 22.10 18.62 -4.47
CA GLN A 94 22.49 17.52 -3.59
C GLN A 94 22.87 16.27 -4.40
N LEU A 95 23.83 15.51 -3.87
CA LEU A 95 24.10 14.16 -4.38
C LEU A 95 23.14 13.17 -3.73
N ALA A 96 22.39 12.46 -4.53
CA ALA A 96 21.45 11.43 -4.13
C ALA A 96 22.00 10.06 -4.51
N GLY A 97 22.08 9.13 -3.55
CA GLY A 97 22.20 7.70 -3.84
C GLY A 97 20.85 7.11 -4.29
N PRO A 98 20.78 5.80 -4.59
CA PRO A 98 19.53 5.18 -5.02
C PRO A 98 18.36 5.30 -4.02
N GLN A 99 18.65 5.50 -2.74
CA GLN A 99 17.62 5.77 -1.72
C GLN A 99 17.03 7.19 -1.81
N GLY A 100 17.62 8.08 -2.62
CA GLY A 100 17.20 9.46 -2.72
C GLY A 100 17.56 10.33 -1.52
N VAL A 101 17.17 11.59 -1.59
CA VAL A 101 17.30 12.61 -0.54
C VAL A 101 15.94 12.97 0.03
N GLU A 102 15.94 13.56 1.24
CA GLU A 102 14.70 14.07 1.84
C GLU A 102 14.08 15.14 0.92
N ARG A 103 12.77 15.06 0.76
CA ARG A 103 12.02 16.07 0.01
C ARG A 103 12.01 17.38 0.78
N THR A 104 12.30 18.43 0.10
CA THR A 104 12.17 19.79 0.62
C THR A 104 10.74 20.30 0.38
N TRP A 105 10.37 21.38 1.03
CA TRP A 105 9.05 21.97 0.80
C TRP A 105 8.86 22.47 -0.66
N THR A 106 9.94 22.79 -1.37
CA THR A 106 9.90 23.12 -2.80
C THR A 106 9.55 21.92 -3.68
N ASP A 107 9.84 20.71 -3.22
CA ASP A 107 9.48 19.48 -3.95
C ASP A 107 7.98 19.15 -3.80
N LEU A 108 7.29 19.76 -2.85
CA LEU A 108 5.83 19.60 -2.70
C LEU A 108 5.05 20.25 -3.85
N THR A 109 5.67 21.17 -4.59
CA THR A 109 5.09 21.81 -5.78
C THR A 109 5.52 21.15 -7.09
N ARG A 110 6.26 20.04 -7.02
CA ARG A 110 6.80 19.30 -8.16
C ARG A 110 6.10 17.96 -8.32
N SER A 111 5.74 17.61 -9.54
CA SER A 111 5.25 16.28 -9.87
C SER A 111 6.44 15.35 -10.07
N LEU A 112 6.57 14.35 -9.18
CA LEU A 112 7.58 13.30 -9.27
C LEU A 112 6.90 12.00 -9.72
N PRO A 113 7.61 11.10 -10.43
CA PRO A 113 7.06 9.81 -10.84
C PRO A 113 6.42 9.02 -9.67
N VAL A 114 7.04 9.05 -8.49
CA VAL A 114 6.52 8.44 -7.27
C VAL A 114 6.49 9.49 -6.16
N ASN A 115 5.34 10.09 -5.93
CA ASN A 115 5.20 11.17 -4.96
C ASN A 115 5.46 10.75 -3.50
N GLY A 116 5.22 9.50 -3.14
CA GLY A 116 5.52 8.95 -1.82
C GLY A 116 7.00 8.59 -1.60
N ALA A 117 7.83 8.58 -2.65
CA ALA A 117 9.25 8.26 -2.56
C ALA A 117 10.12 9.49 -2.34
N ARG A 118 11.34 9.25 -1.89
CA ARG A 118 12.36 10.32 -1.72
C ARG A 118 12.76 10.89 -3.08
N ALA A 119 13.07 12.17 -3.11
CA ALA A 119 13.50 12.84 -4.33
C ALA A 119 14.85 12.30 -4.82
N GLY A 120 15.01 12.18 -6.13
CA GLY A 120 16.22 11.62 -6.73
C GLY A 120 16.46 10.13 -6.46
N SER A 121 15.50 9.40 -5.89
CA SER A 121 15.62 7.94 -5.68
C SER A 121 15.46 7.15 -6.98
N LEU A 122 15.94 5.90 -6.98
CA LEU A 122 15.65 4.96 -8.08
C LEU A 122 14.18 4.51 -7.99
N VAL A 123 13.50 4.59 -9.13
CA VAL A 123 12.11 4.15 -9.31
C VAL A 123 12.00 3.21 -10.51
N GLY A 124 10.90 2.47 -10.59
CA GLY A 124 10.63 1.56 -11.70
C GLY A 124 9.18 1.64 -12.16
N ARG A 125 8.91 1.14 -13.37
CA ARG A 125 7.56 0.88 -13.88
C ARG A 125 7.56 -0.34 -14.79
N ILE A 126 6.42 -1.04 -14.85
CA ILE A 126 6.22 -2.16 -15.78
C ILE A 126 5.23 -1.72 -16.86
N GLY A 127 5.71 -1.63 -18.11
CA GLY A 127 5.00 -1.08 -19.25
C GLY A 127 5.44 0.34 -19.60
N ASP A 128 5.03 0.80 -20.79
CA ASP A 128 5.40 2.12 -21.37
C ASP A 128 4.21 3.08 -21.53
N GLY A 129 3.00 2.61 -21.26
CA GLY A 129 1.78 3.41 -21.41
C GLY A 129 1.59 4.44 -20.28
N ASP A 130 0.78 5.47 -20.56
CA ASP A 130 0.42 6.53 -19.61
C ASP A 130 -0.34 6.01 -18.37
N SER A 131 -0.92 4.81 -18.46
CA SER A 131 -1.61 4.14 -17.36
C SER A 131 -0.70 3.28 -16.49
N THR A 132 0.62 3.30 -16.72
CA THR A 132 1.56 2.54 -15.87
C THR A 132 1.83 3.29 -14.58
N ILE A 133 1.77 2.59 -13.46
CA ILE A 133 2.02 3.15 -12.13
C ILE A 133 3.47 2.89 -11.76
N PRO A 134 4.28 3.95 -11.58
CA PRO A 134 5.64 3.82 -11.09
C PRO A 134 5.68 3.43 -9.62
N PHE A 135 6.72 2.73 -9.21
CA PHE A 135 6.97 2.30 -7.83
C PHE A 135 8.40 2.61 -7.38
N ALA A 136 8.57 2.84 -6.09
CA ALA A 136 9.89 3.09 -5.50
C ALA A 136 10.73 1.80 -5.46
N ILE A 137 11.99 1.92 -5.79
CA ILE A 137 12.98 0.83 -5.70
C ILE A 137 14.01 1.12 -4.62
N GLY A 138 14.67 2.26 -4.69
CA GLY A 138 15.78 2.58 -3.79
C GLY A 138 17.02 1.73 -4.08
N GLY A 139 17.81 1.40 -3.04
CA GLY A 139 19.02 0.59 -3.15
C GLY A 139 18.77 -0.90 -3.33
N HIS A 140 17.63 -1.39 -2.89
CA HIS A 140 17.20 -2.79 -3.02
C HIS A 140 15.68 -2.88 -3.00
N LYS A 141 15.10 -3.64 -3.92
CA LYS A 141 13.67 -3.94 -3.93
C LYS A 141 13.41 -5.31 -4.52
N GLU A 142 12.48 -6.01 -3.89
CA GLU A 142 11.87 -7.22 -4.43
C GLU A 142 10.41 -6.92 -4.80
N VAL A 143 10.00 -7.26 -6.02
CA VAL A 143 8.67 -7.02 -6.57
C VAL A 143 8.18 -8.26 -7.29
N VAL A 144 6.89 -8.55 -7.18
CA VAL A 144 6.22 -9.55 -8.04
C VAL A 144 5.47 -8.81 -9.14
N ALA A 145 5.73 -9.17 -10.40
CA ALA A 145 5.06 -8.56 -11.54
C ALA A 145 3.56 -8.92 -11.53
N ARG A 146 2.71 -7.92 -11.31
CA ARG A 146 1.25 -8.10 -11.32
C ARG A 146 0.66 -7.98 -12.72
N ARG A 147 1.43 -7.44 -13.66
CA ARG A 147 1.10 -7.34 -15.08
C ARG A 147 2.28 -7.79 -15.92
N ALA A 148 2.02 -8.26 -17.14
CA ALA A 148 3.07 -8.47 -18.10
C ALA A 148 3.50 -7.14 -18.73
N GLY A 149 4.78 -6.99 -19.04
CA GLY A 149 5.30 -5.80 -19.70
C GLY A 149 6.80 -5.63 -19.57
N ARG A 150 7.32 -4.61 -20.26
CA ARG A 150 8.72 -4.20 -20.21
C ARG A 150 9.00 -3.45 -18.91
N LEU A 151 10.10 -3.82 -18.23
CA LEU A 151 10.58 -3.07 -17.06
C LEU A 151 11.36 -1.83 -17.52
N PHE A 152 10.98 -0.68 -17.02
CA PHE A 152 11.73 0.57 -17.12
C PHE A 152 12.22 1.00 -15.74
N LEU A 153 13.42 1.57 -15.68
CA LEU A 153 14.00 2.17 -14.49
C LEU A 153 14.22 3.65 -14.72
N GLY A 154 14.07 4.47 -13.68
CA GLY A 154 14.19 5.92 -13.79
C GLY A 154 14.60 6.55 -12.45
N ILE A 155 14.75 7.87 -12.48
CA ILE A 155 15.06 8.66 -11.31
C ILE A 155 13.80 9.42 -10.89
N ASN A 156 13.54 9.46 -9.60
CA ASN A 156 12.38 10.16 -9.05
C ASN A 156 12.59 11.68 -9.06
N GLU A 157 12.53 12.23 -10.25
CA GLU A 157 12.70 13.67 -10.52
C GLU A 157 11.67 14.15 -11.55
N PRO A 158 11.38 15.46 -11.62
CA PRO A 158 10.45 15.98 -12.61
C PRO A 158 10.90 15.67 -14.03
N ALA A 159 9.98 15.27 -14.90
CA ALA A 159 10.28 14.91 -16.30
C ALA A 159 10.91 16.04 -17.14
N THR A 160 10.86 17.28 -16.66
CA THR A 160 11.44 18.46 -17.31
C THR A 160 12.81 18.85 -16.78
N GLU A 161 13.31 18.15 -15.77
CA GLU A 161 14.61 18.42 -15.15
C GLU A 161 15.50 17.19 -15.35
N PHE A 162 16.72 17.44 -15.80
CA PHE A 162 17.72 16.40 -15.98
C PHE A 162 18.92 16.69 -15.11
N GLY A 163 19.32 15.70 -14.33
CA GLY A 163 20.47 15.77 -13.45
C GLY A 163 21.76 15.34 -14.11
N GLU A 164 22.80 15.24 -13.32
CA GLU A 164 24.11 14.68 -13.66
C GLU A 164 24.32 13.34 -12.91
N GLY A 165 25.13 12.45 -13.46
CA GLY A 165 25.45 11.16 -12.85
C GLY A 165 24.56 10.04 -13.35
N ASN A 166 24.70 8.87 -12.74
CA ASN A 166 23.93 7.69 -13.08
C ASN A 166 23.80 6.74 -11.88
N PHE A 167 22.74 5.95 -11.88
CA PHE A 167 22.66 4.72 -11.10
C PHE A 167 23.09 3.53 -11.94
N HIS A 168 23.61 2.51 -11.28
CA HIS A 168 23.86 1.20 -11.85
C HIS A 168 22.96 0.20 -11.13
N ALA A 169 22.12 -0.51 -11.87
CA ALA A 169 21.19 -1.47 -11.34
C ALA A 169 21.45 -2.87 -11.86
N LYS A 170 21.44 -3.85 -10.96
CA LYS A 170 21.39 -5.27 -11.26
C LYS A 170 19.98 -5.77 -11.09
N VAL A 171 19.38 -6.19 -12.20
CA VAL A 171 18.02 -6.73 -12.25
C VAL A 171 18.11 -8.25 -12.37
N GLN A 172 17.52 -8.97 -11.43
CA GLN A 172 17.40 -10.42 -11.45
C GLN A 172 15.92 -10.80 -11.53
N VAL A 173 15.57 -11.65 -12.48
CA VAL A 173 14.22 -12.17 -12.68
C VAL A 173 14.21 -13.64 -12.33
N PHE A 174 13.23 -14.04 -11.54
CA PHE A 174 12.98 -15.41 -11.14
C PHE A 174 11.62 -15.85 -11.67
N ASP A 175 11.48 -17.13 -11.94
CA ASP A 175 10.20 -17.69 -12.35
C ASP A 175 9.12 -17.41 -11.30
N ALA A 176 7.89 -17.34 -11.78
CA ALA A 176 6.73 -17.22 -10.91
C ALA A 176 6.76 -18.36 -9.88
N SER A 177 6.80 -17.98 -8.59
CA SER A 177 6.73 -19.00 -7.54
C SER A 177 5.38 -19.70 -7.60
N PRO A 178 5.31 -21.03 -7.46
CA PRO A 178 4.04 -21.72 -7.25
C PRO A 178 3.24 -21.13 -6.06
N ALA A 179 3.94 -20.56 -5.06
CA ALA A 179 3.32 -19.85 -3.97
C ALA A 179 2.74 -18.48 -4.38
N ALA A 180 3.30 -17.80 -5.39
CA ALA A 180 2.72 -16.57 -5.94
C ALA A 180 1.51 -16.84 -6.85
N ALA A 181 1.42 -18.04 -7.43
CA ALA A 181 0.23 -18.55 -8.11
C ALA A 181 -0.83 -19.05 -7.10
N VAL A 182 -0.47 -19.14 -5.82
CA VAL A 182 -1.32 -19.66 -4.76
C VAL A 182 -1.94 -18.50 -4.00
N SER A 183 -3.20 -18.51 -4.05
CA SER A 183 -4.21 -17.89 -3.21
C SER A 183 -4.94 -16.75 -3.89
N ALA A 184 -5.56 -17.06 -5.04
CA ALA A 184 -6.83 -16.40 -5.28
C ALA A 184 -7.69 -16.68 -4.04
N ILE A 185 -7.94 -15.64 -3.24
CA ILE A 185 -8.86 -15.75 -2.12
C ILE A 185 -10.17 -16.25 -2.69
N LYS A 186 -10.63 -17.40 -2.23
CA LYS A 186 -11.90 -17.97 -2.69
C LYS A 186 -13.06 -17.31 -1.96
N ILE A 187 -13.38 -16.09 -2.36
CA ILE A 187 -14.56 -15.40 -1.85
C ILE A 187 -15.78 -16.00 -2.54
N THR A 188 -16.72 -16.51 -1.74
CA THR A 188 -17.94 -17.11 -2.28
C THR A 188 -18.94 -16.05 -2.72
N GLN A 189 -19.85 -16.42 -3.62
CA GLN A 189 -20.92 -15.54 -4.07
C GLN A 189 -21.86 -15.13 -2.93
N GLU A 190 -22.11 -16.02 -1.97
CA GLU A 190 -22.91 -15.75 -0.77
C GLU A 190 -22.26 -14.71 0.13
N PHE A 191 -20.92 -14.69 0.20
CA PHE A 191 -20.20 -13.64 0.92
C PHE A 191 -20.35 -12.30 0.20
N LEU A 192 -20.16 -12.28 -1.11
CA LEU A 192 -20.26 -11.06 -1.93
C LEU A 192 -21.67 -10.44 -1.91
N GLN A 193 -22.73 -11.25 -1.78
CA GLN A 193 -24.11 -10.77 -1.63
C GLN A 193 -24.33 -9.93 -0.37
N GLN A 194 -23.48 -10.07 0.66
CA GLN A 194 -23.56 -9.28 1.89
C GLN A 194 -22.93 -7.88 1.74
N ILE A 195 -22.26 -7.62 0.61
CA ILE A 195 -21.58 -6.35 0.34
C ILE A 195 -22.45 -5.50 -0.60
N PRO A 196 -22.98 -4.37 -0.13
CA PRO A 196 -23.72 -3.46 -0.98
C PRO A 196 -22.88 -2.97 -2.15
N ARG A 197 -23.47 -2.83 -3.34
CA ARG A 197 -22.77 -2.38 -4.54
C ARG A 197 -22.70 -0.85 -4.67
N ARG A 198 -23.56 -0.13 -3.98
CA ARG A 198 -23.68 1.33 -4.07
C ARG A 198 -23.55 1.99 -2.70
N ILE A 199 -22.77 3.03 -2.67
CA ILE A 199 -22.68 3.98 -1.56
C ILE A 199 -23.84 4.98 -1.76
N GLY A 200 -24.50 5.37 -0.67
CA GLY A 200 -25.57 6.36 -0.69
C GLY A 200 -25.12 7.71 -0.19
N ASP A 201 -25.86 8.76 -0.56
CA ASP A 201 -25.77 10.06 0.09
C ASP A 201 -26.63 10.09 1.39
N GLU A 202 -26.70 11.25 2.04
CA GLU A 202 -27.50 11.45 3.27
C GLU A 202 -29.00 11.16 3.05
N LYS A 203 -29.52 11.30 1.82
CA LYS A 203 -30.91 11.02 1.47
C LYS A 203 -31.14 9.58 1.09
N GLY A 204 -30.08 8.80 0.93
CA GLY A 204 -30.12 7.43 0.45
C GLY A 204 -30.07 7.31 -1.08
N ASP A 205 -29.86 8.42 -1.81
CA ASP A 205 -29.66 8.37 -3.25
C ASP A 205 -28.38 7.63 -3.59
N PRO A 206 -28.39 6.67 -4.54
CA PRO A 206 -27.25 5.85 -4.86
C PRO A 206 -26.16 6.70 -5.55
N GLY A 207 -24.95 6.62 -4.99
CA GLY A 207 -23.74 7.33 -5.44
C GLY A 207 -22.68 6.40 -6.03
N ASP A 208 -21.47 6.44 -5.47
CA ASP A 208 -20.31 5.73 -5.98
C ASP A 208 -20.48 4.20 -5.90
N MET A 209 -19.76 3.47 -6.75
CA MET A 209 -19.72 2.02 -6.72
C MET A 209 -18.69 1.53 -5.73
N VAL A 210 -19.03 0.53 -4.92
CA VAL A 210 -18.06 -0.25 -4.17
C VAL A 210 -17.21 -1.05 -5.14
N ASN A 211 -15.95 -0.66 -5.32
CA ASN A 211 -15.03 -1.24 -6.30
C ASN A 211 -13.80 -1.92 -5.70
N PHE A 212 -13.59 -1.83 -4.36
CA PHE A 212 -12.55 -2.58 -3.68
C PHE A 212 -12.96 -3.13 -2.33
N MET A 213 -12.23 -4.14 -1.88
CA MET A 213 -12.36 -4.81 -0.58
C MET A 213 -10.96 -5.09 -0.01
N ILE A 214 -10.73 -4.77 1.26
CA ILE A 214 -9.49 -5.08 1.97
C ILE A 214 -9.79 -6.04 3.11
N ILE A 215 -8.98 -7.08 3.26
CA ILE A 215 -9.10 -8.09 4.32
C ILE A 215 -7.86 -7.95 5.22
N GLY A 216 -8.08 -7.63 6.48
CA GLY A 216 -7.00 -7.48 7.45
C GLY A 216 -7.35 -6.53 8.60
N PRO A 217 -6.51 -6.51 9.66
CA PRO A 217 -6.74 -5.67 10.84
C PRO A 217 -6.57 -4.17 10.53
N GLN A 218 -7.25 -3.34 11.30
CA GLN A 218 -7.28 -1.88 11.09
C GLN A 218 -5.87 -1.25 11.13
N GLU A 219 -5.01 -1.74 11.99
CA GLU A 219 -3.65 -1.19 12.11
C GLU A 219 -2.80 -1.49 10.87
N ALA A 220 -2.92 -2.71 10.32
CA ALA A 220 -2.26 -3.06 9.06
C ALA A 220 -2.83 -2.20 7.89
N LEU A 221 -4.15 -2.01 7.85
CA LEU A 221 -4.80 -1.14 6.87
C LEU A 221 -4.24 0.28 6.92
N LYS A 222 -4.20 0.91 8.08
CA LYS A 222 -3.68 2.28 8.23
C LYS A 222 -2.22 2.38 7.81
N LYS A 223 -1.39 1.42 8.27
CA LYS A 223 0.04 1.36 7.91
C LYS A 223 0.23 1.23 6.40
N THR A 224 -0.52 0.33 5.75
CA THR A 224 -0.41 0.10 4.31
C THR A 224 -0.79 1.35 3.51
N TYR A 225 -1.82 2.07 3.92
CA TYR A 225 -2.19 3.34 3.28
C TYR A 225 -1.12 4.42 3.49
N GLU A 226 -0.59 4.55 4.70
CA GLU A 226 0.47 5.51 5.02
C GLU A 226 1.76 5.21 4.23
N ASP A 227 2.20 3.96 4.22
CA ASP A 227 3.37 3.51 3.46
C ASP A 227 3.17 3.67 1.94
N GLY A 228 1.94 3.54 1.45
CA GLY A 228 1.53 3.79 0.06
C GLY A 228 1.40 5.27 -0.30
N GLY A 229 1.68 6.19 0.63
CA GLY A 229 1.60 7.64 0.38
C GLY A 229 0.18 8.21 0.45
N TRP A 230 -0.81 7.42 0.91
CA TRP A 230 -2.18 7.87 1.09
C TRP A 230 -2.32 8.63 2.41
N MET A 231 -2.89 9.80 2.37
CA MET A 231 -3.11 10.64 3.54
C MET A 231 -4.54 10.53 4.04
N LEU A 232 -4.69 10.36 5.35
CA LEU A 232 -6.02 10.37 5.96
C LEU A 232 -6.66 11.75 5.79
N ALA A 233 -7.82 11.78 5.17
CA ALA A 233 -8.62 12.97 4.98
C ALA A 233 -9.30 13.38 6.30
N ASP A 234 -8.54 13.97 7.23
CA ASP A 234 -9.07 14.47 8.51
C ASP A 234 -9.44 15.95 8.37
N LYS A 235 -10.67 16.29 8.76
CA LYS A 235 -11.22 17.66 8.68
C LYS A 235 -10.32 18.71 9.33
N ASN A 236 -9.59 18.37 10.39
CA ASN A 236 -8.81 19.32 11.19
C ASN A 236 -7.37 19.50 10.69
N LYS A 237 -6.72 18.45 10.19
CA LYS A 237 -5.36 18.54 9.64
C LYS A 237 -5.34 19.20 8.27
N LYS A 238 -6.38 18.98 7.43
CA LYS A 238 -6.51 19.66 6.14
C LYS A 238 -6.58 21.17 6.28
N GLN A 239 -7.31 21.69 7.26
CA GLN A 239 -7.36 23.14 7.50
C GLN A 239 -5.98 23.69 7.87
N ALA A 240 -5.16 22.99 8.64
CA ALA A 240 -3.85 23.46 9.05
C ALA A 240 -2.82 23.42 7.88
N ILE A 241 -2.78 22.32 7.11
CA ILE A 241 -1.90 22.19 5.93
C ILE A 241 -2.36 23.14 4.83
N PHE A 242 -3.66 23.26 4.65
CA PHE A 242 -4.26 24.12 3.65
C PHE A 242 -4.08 25.61 3.97
N HIS A 243 -4.25 26.03 5.23
CA HIS A 243 -3.91 27.38 5.64
C HIS A 243 -2.43 27.71 5.51
N ALA A 244 -1.54 26.73 5.72
CA ALA A 244 -0.10 26.93 5.49
C ALA A 244 0.23 27.07 3.99
N LEU A 245 -0.46 26.33 3.11
CA LEU A 245 -0.26 26.38 1.66
C LEU A 245 -0.91 27.63 1.03
N THR A 246 -2.12 28.00 1.46
CA THR A 246 -2.85 29.18 0.95
C THR A 246 -2.31 30.50 1.45
N ALA A 247 -1.69 30.53 2.63
CA ALA A 247 -0.96 31.70 3.11
C ALA A 247 0.28 32.03 2.25
N THR A 248 0.73 31.08 1.42
CA THR A 248 1.88 31.26 0.51
C THR A 248 1.44 31.56 -0.93
N LEU A 249 0.19 31.34 -1.29
CA LEU A 249 -0.36 31.52 -2.64
C LEU A 249 -1.59 32.43 -2.55
N ASP A 250 -1.33 33.73 -2.55
CA ASP A 250 -2.34 34.79 -2.51
C ASP A 250 -3.21 34.79 -3.78
N LYS A 251 -4.12 33.81 -3.93
CA LYS A 251 -5.22 33.83 -4.92
C LYS A 251 -6.36 32.87 -4.55
N ASP A 252 -7.48 33.53 -4.20
CA ASP A 252 -8.89 33.09 -4.28
C ASP A 252 -9.31 31.68 -3.80
N ALA A 253 -9.82 31.71 -2.71
CA ALA A 253 -10.84 31.08 -1.83
C ALA A 253 -11.75 29.94 -2.35
N TYR A 254 -11.31 29.02 -3.23
CA TYR A 254 -12.13 27.89 -3.68
C TYR A 254 -11.53 26.50 -3.38
N LEU A 255 -10.66 26.40 -2.44
CA LEU A 255 -9.65 25.36 -2.39
C LEU A 255 -9.89 24.19 -1.42
N ALA A 256 -10.95 24.15 -0.65
CA ALA A 256 -11.24 23.01 0.22
C ALA A 256 -12.75 22.74 0.26
N MET A 257 -13.24 21.97 -0.71
CA MET A 257 -14.47 21.24 -0.45
C MET A 257 -14.12 20.08 0.47
N PRO A 258 -14.63 20.06 1.71
CA PRO A 258 -14.49 18.88 2.56
C PRO A 258 -15.13 17.70 1.84
N MET A 259 -14.52 16.51 1.95
CA MET A 259 -15.14 15.30 1.43
C MET A 259 -16.55 15.17 2.04
N SER A 260 -17.57 15.13 1.18
CA SER A 260 -18.95 14.94 1.62
C SER A 260 -19.07 13.61 2.38
N GLN A 261 -19.91 13.60 3.40
CA GLN A 261 -20.25 12.36 4.09
C GLN A 261 -21.09 11.50 3.17
N LEU A 262 -20.67 10.25 3.01
CA LEU A 262 -21.41 9.22 2.29
C LEU A 262 -21.72 8.06 3.24
N TYR A 263 -22.68 7.25 2.87
CA TYR A 263 -23.27 6.25 3.74
C TYR A 263 -23.19 4.85 3.09
N LEU A 264 -22.73 3.89 3.89
CA LEU A 264 -22.81 2.47 3.59
C LEU A 264 -23.11 1.72 4.88
N PHE A 265 -23.86 0.63 4.84
CA PHE A 265 -24.33 -0.08 6.05
C PHE A 265 -25.09 0.82 7.04
N GLY A 266 -25.80 1.86 6.55
CA GLY A 266 -26.56 2.80 7.37
C GLY A 266 -25.73 3.79 8.19
N ARG A 267 -24.44 3.96 7.93
CA ARG A 267 -23.53 4.86 8.65
C ARG A 267 -22.53 5.55 7.73
N VAL A 268 -21.95 6.64 8.20
CA VAL A 268 -20.89 7.37 7.48
C VAL A 268 -19.60 6.53 7.39
N GLN A 269 -18.73 6.89 6.45
CA GLN A 269 -17.41 6.25 6.27
C GLN A 269 -16.58 6.30 7.56
N ASP A 270 -15.83 5.22 7.80
CA ASP A 270 -14.85 5.15 8.89
C ASP A 270 -13.64 6.03 8.58
N PHE A 271 -13.13 5.90 7.35
CA PHE A 271 -11.99 6.68 6.88
C PHE A 271 -12.26 7.21 5.47
N GLY A 272 -11.62 8.34 5.18
CA GLY A 272 -11.39 8.82 3.84
C GLY A 272 -9.90 9.00 3.64
N TYR A 273 -9.38 8.57 2.50
CA TYR A 273 -7.98 8.77 2.15
C TYR A 273 -7.88 9.53 0.84
N GLU A 274 -6.81 10.28 0.71
CA GLU A 274 -6.43 11.01 -0.50
C GLU A 274 -4.98 10.71 -0.82
N HIS A 275 -4.71 10.53 -2.09
CA HIS A 275 -3.37 10.49 -2.63
C HIS A 275 -3.22 11.70 -3.53
N ALA A 276 -2.38 12.65 -3.11
CA ALA A 276 -2.29 13.93 -3.77
C ALA A 276 -1.14 13.94 -4.79
N GLU A 277 -1.46 14.38 -6.00
CA GLU A 277 -0.44 14.88 -6.91
C GLU A 277 -0.13 16.36 -6.58
N PRO A 278 1.11 16.71 -6.23
CA PRO A 278 1.42 18.00 -5.60
C PRO A 278 1.05 19.25 -6.44
N VAL A 279 1.07 19.15 -7.77
CA VAL A 279 0.86 20.30 -8.67
C VAL A 279 -0.60 20.49 -9.07
N GLN A 280 -1.43 19.45 -8.90
CA GLN A 280 -2.82 19.44 -9.38
C GLN A 280 -3.84 19.19 -8.28
N MET A 281 -3.45 19.36 -7.02
CA MET A 281 -4.22 19.05 -5.81
C MET A 281 -5.67 19.57 -5.79
N VAL A 282 -5.98 20.56 -6.60
CA VAL A 282 -7.30 21.20 -6.65
C VAL A 282 -8.22 20.57 -7.70
N GLN A 283 -7.65 20.05 -8.77
CA GLN A 283 -8.41 19.59 -9.94
C GLN A 283 -8.31 18.07 -10.18
N GLN A 284 -7.25 17.45 -9.71
CA GLN A 284 -7.00 16.02 -9.90
C GLN A 284 -6.58 15.40 -8.58
N ARG A 285 -7.42 14.54 -8.02
CA ARG A 285 -7.18 13.88 -6.74
C ARG A 285 -7.62 12.45 -6.81
N HIS A 286 -6.72 11.56 -6.43
CA HIS A 286 -7.07 10.21 -6.07
C HIS A 286 -7.73 10.24 -4.69
N HIS A 287 -8.94 9.77 -4.56
CA HIS A 287 -9.60 9.73 -3.26
C HIS A 287 -10.47 8.49 -3.09
N LEU A 288 -10.60 8.07 -1.87
CA LEU A 288 -11.45 6.94 -1.54
C LEU A 288 -12.15 7.11 -0.19
N ARG A 289 -13.21 6.37 -0.02
CA ARG A 289 -13.92 6.21 1.22
C ARG A 289 -14.01 4.75 1.58
N ILE A 290 -13.88 4.43 2.87
CA ILE A 290 -13.81 3.06 3.32
C ILE A 290 -14.68 2.84 4.56
N TRP A 291 -15.34 1.70 4.61
CA TRP A 291 -16.20 1.24 5.69
C TRP A 291 -15.76 -0.13 6.18
N ARG A 292 -15.73 -0.31 7.48
CA ARG A 292 -15.67 -1.64 8.08
C ARG A 292 -16.98 -2.37 7.78
N ALA A 293 -16.94 -3.48 7.02
CA ALA A 293 -18.11 -4.30 6.78
C ALA A 293 -18.60 -4.96 8.08
N PRO A 294 -19.90 -5.21 8.24
CA PRO A 294 -20.44 -5.88 9.45
C PRO A 294 -20.09 -7.37 9.48
N VAL A 295 -19.40 -7.90 8.50
CA VAL A 295 -18.99 -9.29 8.34
C VAL A 295 -17.48 -9.42 8.30
N ASP A 296 -16.97 -10.55 8.80
CA ASP A 296 -15.57 -10.93 8.69
C ASP A 296 -15.40 -12.02 7.61
N PHE A 297 -14.23 -12.06 7.00
CA PHE A 297 -13.86 -13.14 6.10
C PHE A 297 -12.80 -14.02 6.77
N GLU A 298 -13.12 -15.30 7.00
CA GLU A 298 -12.24 -16.27 7.67
C GLU A 298 -11.66 -15.74 9.01
N GLY A 299 -12.47 -14.98 9.76
CA GLY A 299 -12.07 -14.40 11.05
C GLY A 299 -11.26 -13.10 10.93
N HIS A 300 -11.03 -12.60 9.73
CA HIS A 300 -10.34 -11.32 9.48
C HIS A 300 -11.34 -10.20 9.20
N PRO A 301 -11.10 -9.00 9.74
CA PRO A 301 -11.89 -7.83 9.43
C PRO A 301 -11.93 -7.53 7.93
N VAL A 302 -13.11 -7.19 7.40
CA VAL A 302 -13.31 -6.79 6.02
C VAL A 302 -13.64 -5.30 5.94
N TRP A 303 -12.97 -4.62 5.05
CA TRP A 303 -13.17 -3.21 4.73
C TRP A 303 -13.56 -3.09 3.26
N VAL A 304 -14.57 -2.29 2.97
CA VAL A 304 -15.02 -2.08 1.59
C VAL A 304 -15.14 -0.60 1.30
N GLY A 305 -14.96 -0.23 0.03
CA GLY A 305 -14.98 1.18 -0.31
C GLY A 305 -15.11 1.46 -1.79
N ALA A 306 -15.14 2.75 -2.09
CA ALA A 306 -15.06 3.29 -3.43
C ALA A 306 -13.82 4.16 -3.56
N ALA A 307 -13.03 3.87 -4.58
CA ALA A 307 -11.92 4.69 -5.05
C ALA A 307 -12.35 5.39 -6.34
N THR A 308 -12.13 6.69 -6.42
CA THR A 308 -12.48 7.55 -7.54
C THR A 308 -11.40 8.60 -7.75
N HIS A 309 -11.18 8.98 -9.02
CA HIS A 309 -10.24 10.01 -9.41
C HIS A 309 -10.98 11.26 -9.88
N ASP A 310 -10.73 12.40 -9.24
CA ASP A 310 -11.23 13.69 -9.68
C ASP A 310 -10.40 14.20 -10.87
N ILE A 311 -11.06 14.51 -11.98
CA ILE A 311 -10.41 15.02 -13.21
C ILE A 311 -10.78 16.46 -13.54
N GLY A 312 -11.49 17.15 -12.65
CA GLY A 312 -11.95 18.51 -12.84
C GLY A 312 -13.19 18.85 -12.06
N PHE A 313 -13.98 19.78 -12.58
CA PHE A 313 -15.24 20.22 -12.00
C PHE A 313 -16.39 20.07 -12.98
N GLU A 314 -17.57 19.78 -12.46
CA GLU A 314 -18.82 19.72 -13.21
C GLU A 314 -19.98 20.31 -12.42
N LYS A 315 -21.13 20.44 -13.05
CA LYS A 315 -22.34 20.95 -12.42
C LYS A 315 -23.03 19.82 -11.64
N ASP A 316 -23.27 20.02 -10.36
CA ASP A 316 -24.07 19.14 -9.52
C ASP A 316 -25.53 19.21 -9.97
N GLN A 317 -26.08 18.11 -10.48
CA GLN A 317 -27.45 18.05 -11.02
C GLN A 317 -28.52 18.17 -9.93
N ARG A 318 -28.16 17.97 -8.65
CA ARG A 318 -29.09 18.05 -7.52
C ARG A 318 -29.44 19.49 -7.10
N ASN A 319 -28.45 20.38 -7.20
CA ASN A 319 -28.55 21.74 -6.66
C ASN A 319 -28.05 22.84 -7.58
N ASN A 320 -27.60 22.49 -8.80
CA ASN A 320 -26.95 23.37 -9.77
C ASN A 320 -25.64 24.02 -9.29
N GLY A 321 -25.08 23.54 -8.18
CA GLY A 321 -23.77 23.95 -7.67
C GLY A 321 -22.62 23.36 -8.46
N LEU A 322 -21.40 23.65 -8.02
CA LEU A 322 -20.17 23.08 -8.55
C LEU A 322 -19.82 21.83 -7.74
N THR A 323 -19.47 20.75 -8.43
CA THR A 323 -18.96 19.50 -7.82
C THR A 323 -17.73 19.00 -8.57
N HIS A 324 -16.99 18.07 -7.97
CA HIS A 324 -15.91 17.41 -8.66
C HIS A 324 -16.45 16.48 -9.76
N LYS A 325 -15.76 16.50 -10.90
CA LYS A 325 -15.98 15.55 -11.98
C LYS A 325 -15.02 14.39 -11.79
N ILE A 326 -15.55 13.17 -11.65
CA ILE A 326 -14.72 11.96 -11.58
C ILE A 326 -14.36 11.44 -12.96
N ASP A 327 -13.26 10.71 -13.08
CA ASP A 327 -12.97 9.91 -14.28
C ASP A 327 -14.11 8.88 -14.43
N PRO A 328 -14.79 8.85 -15.58
CA PRO A 328 -15.86 7.88 -15.78
C PRO A 328 -15.39 6.42 -15.80
N ASP A 329 -14.13 6.15 -16.09
CA ASP A 329 -13.53 4.82 -16.01
C ASP A 329 -12.98 4.61 -14.57
N ILE A 330 -13.88 4.20 -13.67
CA ILE A 330 -13.53 4.03 -12.25
C ILE A 330 -12.63 2.82 -11.98
N ASP A 331 -12.45 1.94 -12.96
CA ASP A 331 -11.55 0.80 -12.83
C ASP A 331 -10.09 1.24 -12.80
N LYS A 332 -9.75 2.32 -13.50
CA LYS A 332 -8.40 2.91 -13.42
C LYS A 332 -8.00 3.27 -12.00
N GLU A 333 -8.91 3.90 -11.26
CA GLU A 333 -8.64 4.29 -9.88
C GLU A 333 -8.60 3.08 -8.94
N ARG A 334 -9.44 2.07 -9.19
CA ARG A 334 -9.39 0.79 -8.49
C ARG A 334 -8.02 0.13 -8.65
N GLU A 335 -7.49 0.06 -9.88
CA GLU A 335 -6.17 -0.51 -10.16
C GLU A 335 -5.05 0.34 -9.55
N TYR A 336 -5.15 1.67 -9.66
CA TYR A 336 -4.22 2.59 -9.03
C TYR A 336 -4.09 2.34 -7.52
N LEU A 337 -5.22 2.23 -6.82
CA LEU A 337 -5.25 1.86 -5.41
C LEU A 337 -4.51 0.53 -5.17
N GLY A 338 -4.86 -0.51 -5.93
CA GLY A 338 -4.25 -1.83 -5.79
C GLY A 338 -2.74 -1.81 -5.95
N GLU A 339 -2.25 -1.14 -6.99
CA GLU A 339 -0.82 -1.08 -7.28
C GLU A 339 -0.04 -0.25 -6.25
N THR A 340 -0.59 0.87 -5.78
CA THR A 340 0.06 1.70 -4.76
C THR A 340 0.17 0.96 -3.43
N LEU A 341 -0.86 0.20 -3.04
CA LEU A 341 -0.81 -0.60 -1.81
C LEU A 341 0.10 -1.83 -1.96
N ASP A 342 0.09 -2.52 -3.11
CA ASP A 342 0.97 -3.67 -3.37
C ASP A 342 2.46 -3.26 -3.35
N ALA A 343 2.77 -2.07 -3.85
CA ALA A 343 4.13 -1.52 -3.86
C ALA A 343 4.72 -1.33 -2.46
N THR A 344 3.90 -1.25 -1.41
CA THR A 344 4.37 -1.16 -0.01
C THR A 344 5.03 -2.45 0.46
N GLY A 345 4.68 -3.59 -0.14
CA GLY A 345 5.10 -4.91 0.31
C GLY A 345 4.25 -5.48 1.46
N GLU A 346 3.21 -4.78 1.90
CA GLU A 346 2.30 -5.22 2.98
C GLU A 346 1.11 -6.05 2.47
N VAL A 347 0.94 -6.17 1.14
CA VAL A 347 -0.11 -6.97 0.52
C VAL A 347 0.34 -8.42 0.35
N ALA A 348 -0.45 -9.37 0.86
CA ALA A 348 -0.25 -10.80 0.68
C ALA A 348 -0.88 -11.29 -0.62
N VAL A 349 -2.13 -10.87 -0.90
CA VAL A 349 -2.88 -11.26 -2.10
C VAL A 349 -3.56 -10.05 -2.71
N LEU A 350 -3.46 -9.93 -4.03
CA LEU A 350 -4.19 -8.97 -4.85
C LEU A 350 -4.93 -9.75 -5.94
N SER A 351 -6.25 -9.64 -5.98
CA SER A 351 -7.07 -10.39 -6.95
C SER A 351 -8.37 -9.66 -7.25
N HIS A 352 -9.06 -10.07 -8.31
CA HIS A 352 -10.37 -9.54 -8.67
C HIS A 352 -11.44 -10.61 -8.48
N VAL A 353 -12.61 -10.19 -8.03
CA VAL A 353 -13.79 -11.05 -7.92
C VAL A 353 -14.98 -10.40 -8.61
N THR A 354 -15.76 -11.22 -9.30
CA THR A 354 -17.00 -10.77 -9.93
C THR A 354 -18.17 -11.07 -9.01
N PRO A 355 -18.88 -10.06 -8.48
CA PRO A 355 -20.07 -10.27 -7.67
C PRO A 355 -21.22 -10.82 -8.50
N PRO A 356 -22.29 -11.36 -7.87
CA PRO A 356 -23.42 -11.94 -8.59
C PRO A 356 -24.20 -10.92 -9.46
N ASP A 357 -24.14 -9.65 -9.07
CA ASP A 357 -24.77 -8.53 -9.76
C ASP A 357 -23.72 -7.47 -10.16
N PRO A 358 -22.88 -7.74 -11.17
CA PRO A 358 -21.83 -6.82 -11.56
C PRO A 358 -22.40 -5.52 -12.13
N LEU A 359 -22.09 -4.40 -11.47
CA LEU A 359 -22.53 -3.08 -11.88
C LEU A 359 -21.54 -2.52 -12.91
N LYS A 360 -21.97 -2.36 -14.16
CA LYS A 360 -21.10 -1.92 -15.25
C LYS A 360 -21.26 -0.45 -15.63
N GLU A 361 -22.42 0.12 -15.41
CA GLU A 361 -22.74 1.51 -15.73
C GLU A 361 -23.70 2.06 -14.68
N ALA A 362 -23.45 3.28 -14.22
CA ALA A 362 -24.37 3.99 -13.33
C ALA A 362 -24.02 5.50 -13.29
N HIS A 363 -24.70 6.23 -12.41
CA HIS A 363 -24.44 7.63 -12.12
C HIS A 363 -24.05 7.82 -10.66
N THR A 364 -23.15 8.77 -10.41
CA THR A 364 -22.89 9.25 -9.06
C THR A 364 -24.11 9.97 -8.48
N ALA A 365 -24.14 10.20 -7.18
CA ALA A 365 -25.22 10.98 -6.56
C ALA A 365 -25.33 12.42 -7.09
N THR A 366 -24.25 12.97 -7.66
CA THR A 366 -24.20 14.30 -8.29
C THR A 366 -24.62 14.30 -9.76
N GLY A 367 -24.82 13.12 -10.36
CA GLY A 367 -25.32 12.91 -11.73
C GLY A 367 -24.26 12.59 -12.77
N GLY A 368 -22.97 12.59 -12.42
CA GLY A 368 -21.89 12.15 -13.29
C GLY A 368 -22.03 10.65 -13.64
N SER A 369 -21.86 10.27 -14.89
CA SER A 369 -21.88 8.85 -15.31
C SER A 369 -20.51 8.20 -15.08
N PHE A 370 -20.51 6.90 -14.77
CA PHE A 370 -19.32 6.07 -14.75
C PHE A 370 -19.56 4.70 -15.36
N HIS A 371 -18.49 4.05 -15.76
CA HIS A 371 -18.49 2.67 -16.25
C HIS A 371 -17.39 1.85 -15.57
N SER A 372 -17.56 0.52 -15.55
CA SER A 372 -16.69 -0.45 -14.89
C SER A 372 -16.84 -1.82 -15.55
N ASP A 373 -15.84 -2.69 -15.37
CA ASP A 373 -15.97 -4.13 -15.67
C ASP A 373 -16.91 -4.85 -14.66
N GLY A 374 -17.27 -4.17 -13.58
CA GLY A 374 -18.17 -4.65 -12.53
C GLY A 374 -17.47 -5.48 -11.45
N GLN A 375 -16.16 -5.66 -11.51
CA GLN A 375 -15.40 -6.42 -10.53
C GLN A 375 -15.09 -5.62 -9.26
N ILE A 376 -14.76 -6.34 -8.20
CA ILE A 376 -14.23 -5.81 -6.95
C ILE A 376 -12.78 -6.25 -6.84
N LEU A 377 -11.87 -5.30 -6.61
CA LEU A 377 -10.49 -5.60 -6.26
C LEU A 377 -10.43 -6.08 -4.80
N VAL A 378 -9.83 -7.23 -4.58
CA VAL A 378 -9.63 -7.82 -3.25
C VAL A 378 -8.17 -7.74 -2.88
N ILE A 379 -7.90 -7.12 -1.75
CA ILE A 379 -6.57 -6.88 -1.18
C ILE A 379 -6.50 -7.56 0.17
N GLN A 380 -5.72 -8.62 0.29
CA GLN A 380 -5.44 -9.23 1.59
C GLN A 380 -4.12 -8.71 2.13
N LEU A 381 -4.15 -8.17 3.34
CA LEU A 381 -2.96 -7.71 4.05
C LEU A 381 -2.22 -8.89 4.71
N LYS A 382 -0.93 -8.72 4.96
CA LYS A 382 -0.07 -9.69 5.65
C LYS A 382 -0.37 -9.79 7.13
#